data_0c559acdc490b2f149b3f9812aac00ce
#
_entry.id   0c559acdc490b2f149b3f9812aac00ce
#
_cell.length_a   1.000
_cell.length_b   1.000
_cell.length_c   1.000
_cell.angle_alpha   90.00
_cell.angle_beta   90.00
_cell.angle_gamma   90.00
#
_symmetry.space_group_name_H-M   'P 1'
#
loop_
_entity.id
_entity.type
_entity.pdbx_description
1 polymer ?
#
loop_
_entity_poly.entity_id
_entity_poly.type
_entity_poly.pdbx_seq_one_letter_code
_entity_poly.pdbx_strand_id
1 'polypeptide(L)'
;MTSPPYYGLRDYGGKKDQIGLEETPEEYINKLVQVFDLVKNCLTDDGTLWVNIGDSYYNYRSGLGQSLPKQSVSNSNQDLPTRNPRRANKLKGLKEKDLIGIPWMLAFALRSNGWHLRQDIIWNKPNPMPESVKDRCTKSHEYMFLLSKSKNYFFDNEKIKEKAVGLEERNKRSIWTVKTKPYKEAHFAVFPEKLIEPCILSSTREKDYVLDPFLGSGTTASVAKKLGRGYIGIELNEDYQKIVEKRGDLDQLDLFS
;
A
#
# COMPACT_ATOMS: atom_id res chain seq x y z
N MET A 1 -1.06 -9.62 2.04
CA MET A 1 -1.52 -8.52 1.14
C MET A 1 -1.52 -7.21 1.90
N THR A 2 -0.86 -6.15 1.40
CA THR A 2 -0.72 -4.93 2.19
C THR A 2 -0.43 -3.69 1.33
N SER A 3 -0.64 -2.49 1.93
CA SER A 3 -0.19 -1.21 1.41
C SER A 3 0.46 -0.42 2.57
N PRO A 4 1.79 -0.35 2.63
CA PRO A 4 2.46 0.38 3.68
C PRO A 4 2.18 1.89 3.62
N PRO A 5 2.37 2.63 4.72
CA PRO A 5 2.30 4.10 4.70
C PRO A 5 3.26 4.67 3.66
N TYR A 6 2.79 5.58 2.81
CA TYR A 6 3.62 6.14 1.72
C TYR A 6 4.61 7.16 2.26
N TYR A 7 5.82 7.11 1.73
CA TYR A 7 6.92 7.99 2.13
C TYR A 7 6.55 9.48 2.07
N GLY A 8 6.63 10.15 3.23
CA GLY A 8 6.42 11.59 3.42
C GLY A 8 5.06 12.10 2.93
N LEU A 9 4.06 11.24 2.78
CA LEU A 9 2.74 11.67 2.31
C LEU A 9 1.87 12.15 3.48
N ARG A 10 1.94 11.50 4.63
CA ARG A 10 1.02 11.77 5.76
C ARG A 10 1.66 11.54 7.11
N ASP A 11 1.26 12.40 8.05
CA ASP A 11 1.42 12.17 9.48
C ASP A 11 0.08 11.63 10.01
N TYR A 12 0.12 10.43 10.60
CA TYR A 12 -1.05 9.75 11.18
C TYR A 12 -1.22 10.04 12.68
N GLY A 13 -0.74 11.19 13.16
CA GLY A 13 -0.92 11.63 14.53
C GLY A 13 0.36 11.62 15.38
N GLY A 14 1.54 11.70 14.74
CA GLY A 14 2.81 11.98 15.42
C GLY A 14 3.31 10.87 16.34
N LYS A 15 2.88 9.62 16.18
CA LYS A 15 3.43 8.50 16.95
C LYS A 15 4.89 8.28 16.55
N LYS A 16 5.78 8.16 17.54
CA LYS A 16 7.24 8.09 17.38
C LYS A 16 7.69 6.94 16.47
N ASP A 17 6.89 5.87 16.39
CA ASP A 17 7.20 4.65 15.65
C ASP A 17 6.50 4.57 14.29
N GLN A 18 5.88 5.65 13.84
CA GLN A 18 5.21 5.72 12.54
C GLN A 18 6.24 5.58 11.42
N ILE A 19 5.94 4.68 10.45
CA ILE A 19 6.68 4.55 9.19
C ILE A 19 6.12 5.54 8.15
N GLY A 20 6.98 6.07 7.29
CA GLY A 20 6.65 7.01 6.22
C GLY A 20 7.07 8.45 6.50
N LEU A 21 7.66 8.74 7.67
CA LEU A 21 8.15 10.06 8.07
C LEU A 21 9.67 10.14 8.18
N GLU A 22 10.39 9.14 7.73
CA GLU A 22 11.84 9.06 7.75
C GLU A 22 12.47 10.24 7.00
N GLU A 23 13.68 10.63 7.39
CA GLU A 23 14.38 11.76 6.78
C GLU A 23 14.77 11.47 5.33
N THR A 24 15.11 10.21 5.03
CA THR A 24 15.54 9.79 3.69
C THR A 24 14.69 8.63 3.14
N PRO A 25 14.56 8.51 1.82
CA PRO A 25 13.91 7.36 1.19
C PRO A 25 14.58 6.03 1.58
N GLU A 26 15.90 6.04 1.71
CA GLU A 26 16.69 4.86 2.07
C GLU A 26 16.35 4.36 3.48
N GLU A 27 16.21 5.26 4.46
CA GLU A 27 15.79 4.91 5.82
C GLU A 27 14.38 4.31 5.83
N TYR A 28 13.46 4.92 5.08
CA TYR A 28 12.10 4.40 4.91
C TYR A 28 12.09 3.00 4.31
N ILE A 29 12.84 2.78 3.21
CA ILE A 29 12.96 1.46 2.58
C ILE A 29 13.55 0.43 3.55
N ASN A 30 14.60 0.78 4.29
CA ASN A 30 15.22 -0.11 5.26
C ASN A 30 14.23 -0.53 6.37
N LYS A 31 13.40 0.38 6.87
CA LYS A 31 12.35 0.03 7.84
C LYS A 31 11.31 -0.92 7.25
N LEU A 32 10.87 -0.67 6.01
CA LEU A 32 9.95 -1.58 5.35
C LEU A 32 10.55 -2.97 5.12
N VAL A 33 11.83 -3.06 4.75
CA VAL A 33 12.53 -4.33 4.61
C VAL A 33 12.52 -5.10 5.94
N GLN A 34 12.79 -4.43 7.07
CA GLN A 34 12.72 -5.07 8.40
C GLN A 34 11.33 -5.63 8.71
N VAL A 35 10.27 -4.85 8.42
CA VAL A 35 8.88 -5.35 8.60
C VAL A 35 8.61 -6.55 7.70
N PHE A 36 9.01 -6.50 6.44
CA PHE A 36 8.77 -7.61 5.52
C PHE A 36 9.65 -8.84 5.78
N ASP A 37 10.78 -8.70 6.49
CA ASP A 37 11.53 -9.84 7.02
C ASP A 37 10.72 -10.59 8.09
N LEU A 38 10.10 -9.86 9.00
CA LEU A 38 9.21 -10.48 10.00
C LEU A 38 8.02 -11.16 9.31
N VAL A 39 7.41 -10.50 8.31
CA VAL A 39 6.35 -11.11 7.50
C VAL A 39 6.83 -12.40 6.83
N LYS A 40 8.04 -12.41 6.26
CA LYS A 40 8.62 -13.59 5.60
C LYS A 40 8.73 -14.78 6.57
N ASN A 41 9.07 -14.52 7.83
CA ASN A 41 9.16 -15.56 8.86
C ASN A 41 7.77 -16.14 9.22
N CYS A 42 6.72 -15.35 9.13
CA CYS A 42 5.34 -15.79 9.40
C CYS A 42 4.69 -16.55 8.22
N LEU A 43 5.19 -16.37 6.99
CA LEU A 43 4.61 -17.01 5.81
C LEU A 43 4.98 -18.50 5.73
N THR A 44 4.06 -19.30 5.18
CA THR A 44 4.35 -20.66 4.70
C THR A 44 5.43 -20.63 3.63
N ASP A 45 6.06 -21.78 3.35
CA ASP A 45 7.17 -21.84 2.38
C ASP A 45 6.72 -21.58 0.94
N ASP A 46 5.45 -21.83 0.64
CA ASP A 46 4.79 -21.50 -0.64
C ASP A 46 4.07 -20.13 -0.63
N GLY A 47 4.25 -19.36 0.44
CA GLY A 47 3.57 -18.08 0.64
C GLY A 47 4.06 -16.95 -0.26
N THR A 48 3.18 -15.99 -0.49
CA THR A 48 3.44 -14.81 -1.30
C THR A 48 3.21 -13.52 -0.54
N LEU A 49 3.87 -12.45 -0.98
CA LEU A 49 3.68 -11.09 -0.52
C LEU A 49 3.21 -10.22 -1.67
N TRP A 50 2.06 -9.57 -1.50
CA TRP A 50 1.54 -8.58 -2.42
C TRP A 50 1.62 -7.19 -1.79
N VAL A 51 2.33 -6.26 -2.43
CA VAL A 51 2.54 -4.90 -1.93
C VAL A 51 2.01 -3.88 -2.92
N ASN A 52 0.98 -3.12 -2.51
CA ASN A 52 0.57 -1.93 -3.24
C ASN A 52 1.35 -0.72 -2.71
N ILE A 53 1.98 0.02 -3.59
CA ILE A 53 2.76 1.20 -3.22
C ILE A 53 2.76 2.25 -4.33
N GLY A 54 2.58 3.50 -3.94
CA GLY A 54 2.66 4.65 -4.82
C GLY A 54 4.01 5.36 -4.72
N ASP A 55 4.32 6.15 -5.72
CA ASP A 55 5.51 6.97 -5.78
C ASP A 55 5.18 8.45 -5.60
N SER A 56 6.18 9.25 -5.28
CA SER A 56 6.05 10.69 -5.10
C SER A 56 7.22 11.45 -5.72
N TYR A 57 7.04 12.75 -5.89
CA TYR A 57 8.05 13.64 -6.44
C TYR A 57 8.81 14.36 -5.32
N TYR A 58 10.12 14.48 -5.50
CA TYR A 58 10.95 15.26 -4.60
C TYR A 58 10.66 16.75 -4.76
N ASN A 59 10.26 17.39 -3.67
CA ASN A 59 9.98 18.83 -3.65
C ASN A 59 10.74 19.47 -2.49
N TYR A 60 11.98 19.85 -2.78
CA TYR A 60 12.81 20.63 -1.87
C TYR A 60 12.52 22.12 -2.05
N ARG A 61 12.21 22.81 -0.96
CA ARG A 61 12.17 24.27 -0.94
C ARG A 61 13.12 24.76 0.15
N SER A 62 14.17 25.48 -0.24
CA SER A 62 15.04 26.18 0.71
C SER A 62 14.25 27.33 1.34
N GLY A 63 14.06 27.27 2.66
CA GLY A 63 13.41 28.35 3.40
C GLY A 63 12.51 27.86 4.54
N LEU A 64 12.55 28.56 5.64
CA LEU A 64 11.76 28.31 6.82
C LEU A 64 10.25 28.30 6.50
N GLY A 65 9.59 27.18 6.73
CA GLY A 65 8.20 27.15 7.15
C GLY A 65 7.13 27.62 6.18
N GLN A 66 7.23 27.40 4.88
CA GLN A 66 6.04 27.54 4.04
C GLN A 66 5.19 26.27 4.11
N SER A 67 4.07 26.38 4.81
CA SER A 67 2.98 25.41 4.72
C SER A 67 2.61 25.22 3.24
N LEU A 68 2.44 23.95 2.83
CA LEU A 68 1.77 23.66 1.57
C LEU A 68 0.39 24.30 1.59
N PRO A 69 -0.12 24.82 0.46
CA PRO A 69 -1.52 25.09 0.35
C PRO A 69 -2.24 23.80 0.76
N LYS A 70 -3.09 23.90 1.79
CA LYS A 70 -3.96 22.83 2.25
C LYS A 70 -4.60 22.23 1.00
N GLN A 71 -4.40 20.95 0.73
CA GLN A 71 -5.41 20.24 -0.02
C GLN A 71 -6.62 20.22 0.91
N SER A 72 -7.45 21.24 0.76
CA SER A 72 -8.73 21.37 1.46
C SER A 72 -9.66 20.31 0.90
N VAL A 73 -9.62 19.13 1.49
CA VAL A 73 -10.73 18.20 1.42
C VAL A 73 -11.47 18.35 2.73
N SER A 74 -12.61 19.05 2.62
CA SER A 74 -13.69 19.19 3.59
C SER A 74 -13.42 19.93 4.91
N ASN A 75 -14.36 20.79 5.21
CA ASN A 75 -14.65 21.50 6.45
C ASN A 75 -14.50 20.65 7.71
N SER A 76 -13.33 20.59 8.29
CA SER A 76 -13.18 20.31 9.71
C SER A 76 -12.07 21.21 10.25
N ASN A 77 -12.47 22.15 11.11
CA ASN A 77 -11.60 23.00 11.88
C ASN A 77 -10.82 22.15 12.90
N GLN A 78 -9.71 21.56 12.49
CA GLN A 78 -8.69 21.09 13.40
C GLN A 78 -7.34 21.42 12.80
N ASP A 79 -6.61 22.31 13.46
CA ASP A 79 -5.23 22.68 13.18
C ASP A 79 -4.32 21.49 13.51
N LEU A 80 -4.18 20.55 12.58
CA LEU A 80 -3.14 19.54 12.63
C LEU A 80 -1.84 20.15 12.11
N PRO A 81 -0.75 20.10 12.86
CA PRO A 81 0.54 20.61 12.40
C PRO A 81 1.03 19.74 11.23
N THR A 82 0.83 20.24 10.03
CA THR A 82 1.35 19.62 8.80
C THR A 82 2.86 19.86 8.67
N ARG A 83 3.66 19.23 9.51
CA ARG A 83 5.09 19.10 9.27
C ARG A 83 5.29 18.06 8.18
N ASN A 84 5.56 18.52 6.97
CA ASN A 84 6.04 17.62 5.92
C ASN A 84 7.57 17.53 6.06
N PRO A 85 8.14 16.44 6.62
CA PRO A 85 9.57 16.32 6.91
C PRO A 85 10.46 16.42 5.66
N ARG A 86 9.91 16.15 4.48
CA ARG A 86 10.65 16.22 3.20
C ARG A 86 11.13 17.61 2.80
N ARG A 87 10.70 18.67 3.49
CA ARG A 87 11.04 20.05 3.12
C ARG A 87 12.24 20.60 3.83
N ALA A 88 12.66 19.99 4.92
CA ALA A 88 13.73 20.50 5.75
C ALA A 88 15.12 20.10 5.26
N ASN A 89 15.28 18.94 4.63
CA ASN A 89 16.58 18.39 4.28
C ASN A 89 16.77 18.23 2.77
N LYS A 90 17.93 18.66 2.28
CA LYS A 90 18.35 18.40 0.89
C LYS A 90 18.80 16.95 0.79
N LEU A 91 18.03 16.12 0.08
CA LEU A 91 18.37 14.73 -0.15
C LEU A 91 19.53 14.61 -1.16
N LYS A 92 20.54 13.83 -0.81
CA LYS A 92 21.69 13.60 -1.69
C LYS A 92 21.23 12.81 -2.92
N GLY A 93 21.63 13.27 -4.11
CA GLY A 93 21.33 12.57 -5.36
C GLY A 93 19.97 12.89 -5.99
N LEU A 94 19.06 13.58 -5.30
CA LEU A 94 17.79 14.02 -5.85
C LEU A 94 17.78 15.52 -6.16
N LYS A 95 17.19 15.88 -7.27
CA LYS A 95 16.93 17.25 -7.71
C LYS A 95 15.45 17.58 -7.57
N GLU A 96 15.13 18.84 -7.38
CA GLU A 96 13.74 19.30 -7.36
C GLU A 96 12.97 18.77 -8.58
N LYS A 97 11.77 18.24 -8.35
CA LYS A 97 10.88 17.58 -9.31
C LYS A 97 11.29 16.17 -9.76
N ASP A 98 12.39 15.61 -9.28
CA ASP A 98 12.70 14.21 -9.56
C ASP A 98 11.58 13.29 -9.02
N LEU A 99 11.21 12.28 -9.78
CA LEU A 99 10.45 11.15 -9.26
C LEU A 99 11.37 10.34 -8.34
N ILE A 100 10.94 10.08 -7.10
CA ILE A 100 11.82 9.46 -6.09
C ILE A 100 12.12 7.99 -6.44
N GLY A 101 11.14 7.26 -6.97
CA GLY A 101 11.30 5.86 -7.35
C GLY A 101 11.04 4.87 -6.20
N ILE A 102 10.31 5.30 -5.17
CA ILE A 102 10.00 4.49 -3.97
C ILE A 102 9.52 3.06 -4.29
N PRO A 103 8.58 2.83 -5.24
CA PRO A 103 8.11 1.47 -5.53
C PRO A 103 9.23 0.54 -5.96
N TRP A 104 10.08 1.00 -6.87
CA TRP A 104 11.17 0.19 -7.40
C TRP A 104 12.34 0.06 -6.42
N MET A 105 12.61 1.09 -5.60
CA MET A 105 13.58 0.99 -4.51
C MET A 105 13.16 -0.13 -3.53
N LEU A 106 11.88 -0.19 -3.14
CA LEU A 106 11.37 -1.23 -2.27
C LEU A 106 11.45 -2.62 -2.93
N ALA A 107 10.99 -2.73 -4.18
CA ALA A 107 11.00 -4.01 -4.91
C ALA A 107 12.41 -4.59 -5.03
N PHE A 108 13.41 -3.75 -5.35
CA PHE A 108 14.80 -4.18 -5.46
C PHE A 108 15.44 -4.47 -4.09
N ALA A 109 15.12 -3.69 -3.07
CA ALA A 109 15.60 -3.94 -1.71
C ALA A 109 15.08 -5.28 -1.18
N LEU A 110 13.79 -5.58 -1.34
CA LEU A 110 13.20 -6.86 -0.96
C LEU A 110 13.80 -8.02 -1.76
N ARG A 111 14.01 -7.85 -3.07
CA ARG A 111 14.71 -8.86 -3.88
C ARG A 111 16.13 -9.12 -3.37
N SER A 112 16.88 -8.09 -3.06
CA SER A 112 18.24 -8.19 -2.50
C SER A 112 18.25 -8.85 -1.11
N ASN A 113 17.12 -8.72 -0.37
CA ASN A 113 16.90 -9.32 0.93
C ASN A 113 16.31 -10.75 0.85
N GLY A 114 16.43 -11.40 -0.30
CA GLY A 114 16.10 -12.82 -0.49
C GLY A 114 14.63 -13.12 -0.80
N TRP A 115 13.81 -12.12 -1.13
CA TRP A 115 12.52 -12.34 -1.74
C TRP A 115 12.67 -12.61 -3.25
N HIS A 116 11.80 -13.44 -3.81
CA HIS A 116 11.70 -13.59 -5.26
C HIS A 116 10.73 -12.54 -5.79
N LEU A 117 11.22 -11.50 -6.46
CA LEU A 117 10.37 -10.51 -7.16
C LEU A 117 9.81 -11.19 -8.42
N ARG A 118 8.52 -11.47 -8.43
CA ARG A 118 7.86 -12.26 -9.46
C ARG A 118 7.21 -11.43 -10.55
N GLN A 119 6.55 -10.35 -10.16
CA GLN A 119 5.83 -9.51 -11.11
C GLN A 119 5.61 -8.10 -10.56
N ASP A 120 5.63 -7.13 -11.46
CA ASP A 120 5.05 -5.81 -11.31
C ASP A 120 3.68 -5.76 -12.01
N ILE A 121 2.73 -5.13 -11.36
CA ILE A 121 1.39 -4.93 -11.88
C ILE A 121 1.06 -3.45 -11.77
N ILE A 122 0.51 -2.89 -12.84
CA ILE A 122 0.06 -1.50 -12.87
C ILE A 122 -1.41 -1.44 -12.45
N TRP A 123 -1.66 -0.82 -11.31
CA TRP A 123 -3.01 -0.39 -10.98
C TRP A 123 -3.32 0.92 -11.71
N ASN A 124 -3.98 0.83 -12.85
CA ASN A 124 -4.48 1.97 -13.59
C ASN A 124 -5.75 2.52 -12.94
N LYS A 125 -5.72 3.81 -12.56
CA LYS A 125 -6.82 4.54 -11.92
C LYS A 125 -7.54 5.38 -12.96
N PRO A 126 -8.72 5.00 -13.45
CA PRO A 126 -9.46 5.80 -14.45
C PRO A 126 -9.98 7.14 -13.88
N ASN A 127 -9.99 7.29 -12.55
CA ASN A 127 -10.38 8.49 -11.83
C ASN A 127 -9.28 8.93 -10.84
N PRO A 128 -8.05 9.28 -11.32
CA PRO A 128 -6.99 9.73 -10.46
C PRO A 128 -7.32 11.09 -9.82
N MET A 129 -6.64 11.46 -8.74
CA MET A 129 -6.71 12.82 -8.20
C MET A 129 -6.20 13.81 -9.26
N PRO A 130 -6.92 14.92 -9.51
CA PRO A 130 -6.44 15.96 -10.42
C PRO A 130 -5.10 16.55 -9.94
N GLU A 131 -4.20 16.79 -10.86
CA GLU A 131 -2.92 17.46 -10.61
C GLU A 131 -2.79 18.71 -11.47
N SER A 132 -2.48 19.85 -10.86
CA SER A 132 -2.27 21.13 -11.58
C SER A 132 -0.84 21.23 -12.12
N VAL A 133 -0.31 20.17 -12.72
CA VAL A 133 1.03 20.15 -13.30
C VAL A 133 0.98 20.35 -14.80
N LYS A 134 1.98 21.07 -15.36
CA LYS A 134 2.06 21.42 -16.78
C LYS A 134 3.32 20.88 -17.47
N ASP A 135 4.24 20.33 -16.73
CA ASP A 135 5.56 19.87 -17.18
C ASP A 135 5.72 18.34 -17.17
N ARG A 136 4.64 17.62 -16.91
CA ARG A 136 4.55 16.16 -16.99
C ARG A 136 3.09 15.70 -17.08
N CYS A 137 2.88 14.46 -17.42
CA CYS A 137 1.54 13.85 -17.37
C CYS A 137 1.04 13.70 -15.94
N THR A 138 -0.28 13.79 -15.77
CA THR A 138 -0.95 13.45 -14.50
C THR A 138 -0.71 12.00 -14.16
N LYS A 139 -0.26 11.72 -12.94
CA LYS A 139 -0.02 10.35 -12.48
C LYS A 139 -1.34 9.63 -12.23
N SER A 140 -1.60 8.59 -13.02
CA SER A 140 -2.86 7.84 -12.98
C SER A 140 -2.70 6.38 -12.56
N HIS A 141 -1.54 6.00 -12.03
CA HIS A 141 -1.28 4.62 -11.63
C HIS A 141 -0.46 4.51 -10.35
N GLU A 142 -0.56 3.35 -9.74
CA GLU A 142 0.32 2.85 -8.69
C GLU A 142 0.82 1.45 -9.06
N TYR A 143 1.80 0.95 -8.30
CA TYR A 143 2.35 -0.39 -8.48
C TYR A 143 1.75 -1.37 -7.48
N MET A 144 1.54 -2.60 -7.95
CA MET A 144 1.30 -3.77 -7.13
C MET A 144 2.41 -4.77 -7.45
N PHE A 145 3.24 -5.11 -6.47
CA PHE A 145 4.30 -6.11 -6.63
C PHE A 145 3.85 -7.44 -6.07
N LEU A 146 4.10 -8.50 -6.85
CA LEU A 146 4.05 -9.88 -6.38
C LEU A 146 5.47 -10.33 -6.05
N LEU A 147 5.68 -10.72 -4.79
CA LEU A 147 6.90 -11.36 -4.33
C LEU A 147 6.54 -12.74 -3.72
N SER A 148 7.48 -13.67 -3.75
CA SER A 148 7.30 -14.97 -3.10
C SER A 148 8.45 -15.28 -2.16
N LYS A 149 8.17 -16.07 -1.11
CA LYS A 149 9.16 -16.52 -0.14
C LYS A 149 10.19 -17.46 -0.78
N SER A 150 9.74 -18.30 -1.70
CA SER A 150 10.59 -19.28 -2.41
C SER A 150 10.30 -19.28 -3.91
N LYS A 151 11.15 -19.98 -4.68
CA LYS A 151 10.93 -20.17 -6.13
C LYS A 151 9.67 -20.97 -6.43
N ASN A 152 9.26 -21.87 -5.53
CA ASN A 152 8.07 -22.68 -5.62
C ASN A 152 7.03 -22.11 -4.68
N TYR A 153 6.01 -21.47 -5.21
CA TYR A 153 4.95 -20.83 -4.43
C TYR A 153 3.58 -21.20 -5.00
N PHE A 154 2.56 -21.06 -4.17
CA PHE A 154 1.19 -21.30 -4.60
C PHE A 154 0.66 -20.12 -5.43
N PHE A 155 0.15 -20.43 -6.62
CA PHE A 155 -0.51 -19.45 -7.47
C PHE A 155 -1.58 -20.13 -8.34
N ASP A 156 -2.85 -19.85 -8.07
CA ASP A 156 -4.01 -20.35 -8.79
C ASP A 156 -4.46 -19.32 -9.84
N ASN A 157 -3.96 -19.47 -11.06
CA ASN A 157 -4.30 -18.58 -12.17
C ASN A 157 -5.74 -18.78 -12.67
N GLU A 158 -6.34 -19.96 -12.46
CA GLU A 158 -7.71 -20.26 -12.91
C GLU A 158 -8.74 -19.38 -12.19
N LYS A 159 -8.53 -19.10 -10.91
CA LYS A 159 -9.44 -18.26 -10.11
C LYS A 159 -9.46 -16.79 -10.48
N ILE A 160 -8.51 -16.32 -11.26
CA ILE A 160 -8.36 -14.91 -11.63
C ILE A 160 -8.37 -14.66 -13.14
N LYS A 161 -8.78 -15.63 -13.94
CA LYS A 161 -8.96 -15.45 -15.38
C LYS A 161 -9.88 -14.29 -15.69
N GLU A 162 -9.66 -13.64 -16.82
CA GLU A 162 -10.46 -12.52 -17.29
C GLU A 162 -11.05 -12.79 -18.68
N LYS A 163 -12.23 -12.22 -18.96
CA LYS A 163 -12.85 -12.29 -20.29
C LYS A 163 -11.95 -11.64 -21.33
N ALA A 164 -11.86 -12.23 -22.50
CA ALA A 164 -11.09 -11.72 -23.63
C ALA A 164 -11.97 -11.55 -24.85
N VAL A 165 -11.64 -10.57 -25.70
CA VAL A 165 -12.32 -10.38 -26.98
C VAL A 165 -11.98 -11.56 -27.89
N GLY A 166 -12.99 -12.29 -28.37
CA GLY A 166 -12.81 -13.47 -29.25
C GLY A 166 -12.37 -14.76 -28.56
N LEU A 167 -12.23 -14.76 -27.24
CA LEU A 167 -11.91 -15.94 -26.43
C LEU A 167 -12.86 -16.00 -25.24
N GLU A 168 -13.16 -17.21 -24.72
CA GLU A 168 -14.00 -17.32 -23.51
C GLU A 168 -13.29 -16.74 -22.29
N GLU A 169 -12.05 -17.14 -22.05
CA GLU A 169 -11.23 -16.69 -20.93
C GLU A 169 -9.75 -16.68 -21.28
N ARG A 170 -9.00 -15.85 -20.56
CA ARG A 170 -7.54 -15.77 -20.65
C ARG A 170 -6.91 -15.51 -19.29
N ASN A 171 -5.63 -15.77 -19.16
CA ASN A 171 -4.86 -15.39 -17.97
C ASN A 171 -4.94 -13.88 -17.76
N LYS A 172 -5.11 -13.48 -16.50
CA LYS A 172 -5.16 -12.08 -16.11
C LYS A 172 -3.87 -11.35 -16.49
N ARG A 173 -4.01 -10.20 -17.15
CA ARG A 173 -2.89 -9.35 -17.55
C ARG A 173 -2.38 -8.49 -16.41
N SER A 174 -1.19 -7.89 -16.56
CA SER A 174 -0.53 -7.08 -15.53
C SER A 174 -0.97 -5.61 -15.47
N ILE A 175 -1.95 -5.18 -16.25
CA ILE A 175 -2.54 -3.84 -16.16
C ILE A 175 -3.98 -3.97 -15.66
N TRP A 176 -4.23 -3.52 -14.43
CA TRP A 176 -5.53 -3.63 -13.77
C TRP A 176 -6.20 -2.27 -13.70
N THR A 177 -7.31 -2.10 -14.41
CA THR A 177 -8.10 -0.88 -14.39
C THR A 177 -9.16 -0.98 -13.31
N VAL A 178 -8.90 -0.33 -12.17
CA VAL A 178 -9.79 -0.33 -11.01
C VAL A 178 -10.00 1.10 -10.51
N LYS A 179 -11.28 1.54 -10.42
CA LYS A 179 -11.63 2.86 -9.90
C LYS A 179 -11.26 2.97 -8.42
N THR A 180 -10.71 4.12 -8.03
CA THR A 180 -10.60 4.47 -6.62
C THR A 180 -12.00 4.66 -6.03
N LYS A 181 -12.22 4.14 -4.82
CA LYS A 181 -13.48 4.30 -4.11
C LYS A 181 -13.18 5.08 -2.82
N PRO A 182 -13.62 6.33 -2.69
CA PRO A 182 -13.48 7.05 -1.44
C PRO A 182 -14.29 6.35 -0.35
N TYR A 183 -13.67 6.12 0.79
CA TYR A 183 -14.37 5.60 1.96
C TYR A 183 -14.69 6.79 2.88
N LYS A 184 -15.99 7.08 3.08
CA LYS A 184 -16.45 8.30 3.77
C LYS A 184 -16.00 8.41 5.24
N GLU A 185 -15.79 7.28 5.90
CA GLU A 185 -15.40 7.21 7.31
C GLU A 185 -13.88 7.14 7.51
N ALA A 186 -13.12 6.72 6.49
CA ALA A 186 -11.66 6.78 6.53
C ALA A 186 -11.21 8.09 5.88
N HIS A 187 -10.65 8.99 6.66
CA HIS A 187 -10.06 10.26 6.16
C HIS A 187 -8.91 10.05 5.16
N PHE A 188 -8.59 8.80 4.82
CA PHE A 188 -7.41 8.44 4.04
C PHE A 188 -7.73 7.47 2.88
N ALA A 189 -6.87 7.51 1.86
CA ALA A 189 -7.00 6.67 0.68
C ALA A 189 -6.79 5.19 1.03
N VAL A 190 -7.80 4.40 0.76
CA VAL A 190 -7.81 2.94 0.93
C VAL A 190 -7.82 2.32 -0.46
N PHE A 191 -7.07 1.27 -0.69
CA PHE A 191 -7.20 0.53 -1.95
C PHE A 191 -8.58 -0.14 -2.03
N PRO A 192 -9.19 -0.19 -3.23
CA PRO A 192 -10.52 -0.79 -3.40
C PRO A 192 -10.46 -2.33 -3.28
N GLU A 193 -11.53 -2.93 -2.76
CA GLU A 193 -11.67 -4.39 -2.61
C GLU A 193 -11.37 -5.14 -3.92
N LYS A 194 -11.89 -4.64 -5.06
CA LYS A 194 -11.67 -5.22 -6.39
C LYS A 194 -10.21 -5.27 -6.84
N LEU A 195 -9.34 -4.47 -6.24
CA LEU A 195 -7.92 -4.49 -6.54
C LEU A 195 -7.23 -5.68 -5.89
N ILE A 196 -7.60 -6.01 -4.66
CA ILE A 196 -6.91 -7.03 -3.85
C ILE A 196 -7.58 -8.41 -3.93
N GLU A 197 -8.82 -8.48 -4.35
CA GLU A 197 -9.55 -9.73 -4.54
C GLU A 197 -8.76 -10.75 -5.39
N PRO A 198 -8.24 -10.40 -6.59
CA PRO A 198 -7.45 -11.33 -7.37
C PRO A 198 -6.13 -11.72 -6.70
N CYS A 199 -5.53 -10.85 -5.87
CA CYS A 199 -4.31 -11.18 -5.13
C CYS A 199 -4.58 -12.29 -4.11
N ILE A 200 -5.67 -12.18 -3.35
CA ILE A 200 -6.05 -13.15 -2.34
C ILE A 200 -6.49 -14.47 -2.99
N LEU A 201 -7.34 -14.42 -4.03
CA LEU A 201 -7.83 -15.60 -4.74
C LEU A 201 -6.71 -16.43 -5.35
N SER A 202 -5.73 -15.78 -5.98
CA SER A 202 -4.64 -16.48 -6.64
C SER A 202 -3.59 -17.05 -5.68
N SER A 203 -3.47 -16.50 -4.48
CA SER A 203 -2.35 -16.79 -3.57
C SER A 203 -2.75 -17.55 -2.31
N THR A 204 -4.04 -17.88 -2.16
CA THR A 204 -4.54 -18.59 -0.98
C THR A 204 -5.60 -19.62 -1.34
N ARG A 205 -5.65 -20.67 -0.54
CA ARG A 205 -6.74 -21.67 -0.53
C ARG A 205 -7.85 -21.20 0.42
N GLU A 206 -9.03 -21.81 0.34
CA GLU A 206 -10.06 -21.61 1.34
C GLU A 206 -9.55 -22.01 2.73
N LYS A 207 -9.91 -21.23 3.76
CA LYS A 207 -9.46 -21.37 5.14
C LYS A 207 -7.98 -21.00 5.41
N ASP A 208 -7.18 -20.65 4.39
CA ASP A 208 -5.87 -20.06 4.63
C ASP A 208 -6.01 -18.69 5.29
N TYR A 209 -4.90 -18.17 5.85
CA TYR A 209 -4.85 -16.87 6.49
C TYR A 209 -4.16 -15.84 5.60
N VAL A 210 -4.70 -14.60 5.62
CA VAL A 210 -4.12 -13.43 4.97
C VAL A 210 -3.58 -12.48 6.04
N LEU A 211 -2.28 -12.20 6.02
CA LEU A 211 -1.64 -11.23 6.91
C LEU A 211 -1.58 -9.84 6.24
N ASP A 212 -1.95 -8.79 6.99
CA ASP A 212 -1.73 -7.39 6.63
C ASP A 212 -1.08 -6.64 7.81
N PRO A 213 0.25 -6.33 7.73
CA PRO A 213 0.95 -5.62 8.79
C PRO A 213 0.64 -4.10 8.84
N PHE A 214 -0.17 -3.59 7.90
CA PHE A 214 -0.62 -2.21 7.82
C PHE A 214 -2.12 -2.16 7.51
N LEU A 215 -2.93 -2.74 8.40
CA LEU A 215 -4.34 -3.06 8.16
C LEU A 215 -5.19 -1.83 7.78
N GLY A 216 -4.88 -0.66 8.34
CA GLY A 216 -5.65 0.55 8.12
C GLY A 216 -7.13 0.36 8.45
N SER A 217 -7.99 0.68 7.49
CA SER A 217 -9.45 0.57 7.66
C SER A 217 -10.00 -0.87 7.51
N GLY A 218 -9.15 -1.90 7.43
CA GLY A 218 -9.58 -3.29 7.40
C GLY A 218 -10.03 -3.83 6.05
N THR A 219 -9.64 -3.22 4.93
CA THR A 219 -10.07 -3.70 3.60
C THR A 219 -9.57 -5.11 3.31
N THR A 220 -8.31 -5.42 3.64
CA THR A 220 -7.74 -6.76 3.47
C THR A 220 -8.51 -7.80 4.28
N ALA A 221 -8.82 -7.51 5.54
CA ALA A 221 -9.59 -8.39 6.40
C ALA A 221 -11.01 -8.64 5.88
N SER A 222 -11.71 -7.58 5.47
CA SER A 222 -13.05 -7.69 4.88
C SER A 222 -13.07 -8.58 3.63
N VAL A 223 -12.11 -8.39 2.72
CA VAL A 223 -12.03 -9.21 1.49
C VAL A 223 -11.63 -10.66 1.81
N ALA A 224 -10.68 -10.89 2.71
CA ALA A 224 -10.31 -12.23 3.13
C ALA A 224 -11.52 -13.00 3.68
N LYS A 225 -12.28 -12.40 4.59
CA LYS A 225 -13.50 -12.99 5.18
C LYS A 225 -14.56 -13.29 4.11
N LYS A 226 -14.85 -12.34 3.20
CA LYS A 226 -15.80 -12.53 2.08
C LYS A 226 -15.42 -13.71 1.17
N LEU A 227 -14.13 -13.98 1.05
CA LEU A 227 -13.60 -15.06 0.24
C LEU A 227 -13.42 -16.38 1.02
N GLY A 228 -13.85 -16.48 2.28
CA GLY A 228 -13.70 -17.69 3.11
C GLY A 228 -12.27 -17.93 3.62
N ARG A 229 -11.47 -16.85 3.79
CA ARG A 229 -10.12 -16.88 4.37
C ARG A 229 -10.14 -16.27 5.75
N GLY A 230 -9.27 -16.79 6.64
CA GLY A 230 -8.92 -16.10 7.87
C GLY A 230 -8.06 -14.86 7.58
N TYR A 231 -7.95 -13.96 8.56
CA TYR A 231 -7.05 -12.80 8.44
C TYR A 231 -6.32 -12.55 9.77
N ILE A 232 -5.15 -11.94 9.65
CA ILE A 232 -4.39 -11.36 10.75
C ILE A 232 -4.03 -9.93 10.32
N GLY A 233 -4.45 -8.96 11.13
CA GLY A 233 -4.20 -7.53 10.83
C GLY A 233 -3.48 -6.84 11.96
N ILE A 234 -2.52 -5.97 11.63
CA ILE A 234 -1.79 -5.13 12.58
C ILE A 234 -2.07 -3.68 12.22
N GLU A 235 -2.48 -2.88 13.22
CA GLU A 235 -2.75 -1.45 13.05
C GLU A 235 -2.22 -0.67 14.25
N LEU A 236 -1.38 0.33 13.99
CA LEU A 236 -0.77 1.18 15.01
C LEU A 236 -1.71 2.25 15.53
N ASN A 237 -2.66 2.70 14.70
CA ASN A 237 -3.55 3.80 15.03
C ASN A 237 -4.88 3.28 15.61
N GLU A 238 -5.15 3.60 16.87
CA GLU A 238 -6.37 3.21 17.60
C GLU A 238 -7.67 3.70 16.94
N ASP A 239 -7.64 4.85 16.24
CA ASP A 239 -8.83 5.35 15.55
C ASP A 239 -9.20 4.47 14.35
N TYR A 240 -8.21 3.86 13.70
CA TYR A 240 -8.47 2.86 12.67
C TYR A 240 -8.98 1.54 13.24
N GLN A 241 -8.51 1.14 14.43
CA GLN A 241 -9.04 -0.04 15.12
C GLN A 241 -10.55 0.12 15.35
N LYS A 242 -10.99 1.29 15.83
CA LYS A 242 -12.42 1.60 16.00
C LYS A 242 -13.22 1.54 14.69
N ILE A 243 -12.61 1.90 13.55
CA ILE A 243 -13.26 1.80 12.23
C ILE A 243 -13.42 0.34 11.83
N VAL A 244 -12.39 -0.48 12.09
CA VAL A 244 -12.40 -1.93 11.86
C VAL A 244 -13.51 -2.59 12.70
N GLU A 245 -13.59 -2.27 13.98
CA GLU A 245 -14.62 -2.77 14.90
C GLU A 245 -16.05 -2.37 14.47
N LYS A 246 -16.26 -1.11 14.07
CA LYS A 246 -17.56 -0.62 13.58
C LYS A 246 -18.03 -1.26 12.28
N ARG A 247 -17.12 -1.79 11.47
CA ARG A 247 -17.49 -2.56 10.27
C ARG A 247 -18.26 -3.84 10.60
N GLY A 248 -18.29 -4.27 11.87
CA GLY A 248 -19.15 -5.35 12.40
C GLY A 248 -18.88 -6.74 11.84
N ASP A 249 -18.00 -6.81 10.86
CA ASP A 249 -17.69 -8.03 10.13
C ASP A 249 -16.35 -8.68 10.57
N LEU A 250 -15.66 -8.09 11.53
CA LEU A 250 -14.32 -8.52 11.92
C LEU A 250 -14.35 -9.01 13.37
N ASP A 251 -14.23 -10.32 13.55
CA ASP A 251 -14.07 -10.93 14.88
C ASP A 251 -12.72 -10.47 15.46
N GLN A 252 -12.74 -9.85 16.64
CA GLN A 252 -11.53 -9.47 17.36
C GLN A 252 -10.89 -10.75 17.93
N LEU A 253 -9.76 -11.16 17.38
CA LEU A 253 -8.88 -12.12 18.03
C LEU A 253 -7.98 -11.34 19.00
N ASP A 254 -8.29 -11.44 20.27
CA ASP A 254 -7.44 -10.90 21.34
C ASP A 254 -6.24 -11.84 21.49
N LEU A 255 -5.12 -11.51 20.84
CA LEU A 255 -3.90 -12.31 20.87
C LEU A 255 -3.08 -12.11 22.15
N PHE A 256 -3.54 -11.29 23.10
CA PHE A 256 -2.84 -10.92 24.32
C PHE A 256 -3.66 -11.02 25.60
N SER A 257 -4.72 -11.84 25.61
CA SER A 257 -5.43 -12.22 26.85
C SER A 257 -4.78 -13.40 27.55
#